data_d1b1c4bee23a1fa8b422e11c70f57ab2
#
_entry.id   d1b1c4bee23a1fa8b422e11c70f57ab2
#
_cell.length_a   1.000
_cell.length_b   1.000
_cell.length_c   1.000
_cell.angle_alpha   90.00
_cell.angle_beta   90.00
_cell.angle_gamma   90.00
#
_symmetry.space_group_name_H-M   'P 1'
#
loop_
_entity.id
_entity.type
_entity.pdbx_description
1 polymer ?
#
loop_
_entity_poly.entity_id
_entity_poly.type
_entity_poly.pdbx_seq_one_letter_code
_entity_poly.pdbx_strand_id
1 'polypeptide(L)'
;MNAEIVAVGSEMLTPERVDTNSLYLTGELNNLGVEVVAKYVIGDHLERLRDAVRHAIARSEILIISGGLGPTEDDLTREAVANALDRKLIFHQEISDALEQRFARLKRKMAEVNKRQAFVIDGAAILPNERGTAPGQWVEESGAVLMLLPGPPHELKAMFERECLPRLARLVPRLVIRTVCLRVAGMGESDLDQLIAPVYKGYQNPATTILAASGDIQVYLRARCATEAEADALLGEVAGPIELLLGDRVYSRNGETLEAVVGGLLRHHRATVSVAESLTGGMLGERFTSVAGSSQYFIGGFITYTNEMKIEMLGVAPELLDKVGAVSRGVAEAMAVGARHRTKSTYALSVTGVAGPATGAETAPVGTTFISVADDTGTEVLERQFLGDRTRIRNFASQVALDMLRRRIKSRT
;
A
#
# COMPACT_ATOMS: atom_id res chain seq x y z
N MET A 1 15.81 15.63 -11.51
CA MET A 1 16.03 14.40 -12.29
C MET A 1 14.82 13.51 -12.14
N ASN A 2 14.48 12.77 -13.18
CA ASN A 2 13.43 11.77 -13.18
C ASN A 2 14.00 10.38 -13.46
N ALA A 3 13.29 9.35 -13.07
CA ALA A 3 13.70 7.97 -13.26
C ALA A 3 12.57 7.11 -13.82
N GLU A 4 12.93 6.09 -14.59
CA GLU A 4 12.05 4.99 -14.97
C GLU A 4 12.63 3.66 -14.48
N ILE A 5 11.74 2.71 -14.17
CA ILE A 5 12.11 1.38 -13.68
C ILE A 5 11.49 0.34 -14.61
N VAL A 6 12.30 -0.62 -15.05
CA VAL A 6 11.88 -1.78 -15.84
C VAL A 6 12.15 -3.05 -15.05
N ALA A 7 11.11 -3.76 -14.67
CA ALA A 7 11.20 -5.11 -14.12
C ALA A 7 11.14 -6.12 -15.29
N VAL A 8 12.14 -7.00 -15.38
CA VAL A 8 12.26 -7.99 -16.43
C VAL A 8 12.03 -9.38 -15.87
N GLY A 9 11.17 -10.13 -16.51
CA GLY A 9 10.86 -11.51 -16.19
C GLY A 9 9.44 -11.87 -16.61
N SER A 10 9.28 -12.94 -17.36
CA SER A 10 7.96 -13.41 -17.83
C SER A 10 7.08 -13.88 -16.68
N GLU A 11 7.66 -14.34 -15.57
CA GLU A 11 6.96 -14.70 -14.35
C GLU A 11 6.28 -13.51 -13.67
N MET A 12 6.82 -12.29 -13.89
CA MET A 12 6.23 -11.06 -13.35
C MET A 12 4.93 -10.65 -14.07
N LEU A 13 4.62 -11.27 -15.19
CA LEU A 13 3.38 -11.06 -15.95
C LEU A 13 2.27 -12.03 -15.50
N THR A 14 2.56 -12.92 -14.54
CA THR A 14 1.57 -13.85 -13.98
C THR A 14 0.88 -13.22 -12.75
N PRO A 15 -0.38 -13.62 -12.44
CA PRO A 15 -1.12 -13.00 -11.32
C PRO A 15 -0.56 -13.35 -9.93
N GLU A 16 0.33 -14.34 -9.84
CA GLU A 16 0.91 -14.79 -8.57
C GLU A 16 2.13 -13.99 -8.11
N ARG A 17 2.64 -13.09 -8.95
CA ARG A 17 3.86 -12.32 -8.65
C ARG A 17 3.59 -10.84 -8.52
N VAL A 18 4.28 -10.23 -7.56
CA VAL A 18 4.25 -8.79 -7.32
C VAL A 18 5.66 -8.24 -7.42
N ASP A 19 5.83 -7.16 -8.17
CA ASP A 19 7.10 -6.46 -8.30
C ASP A 19 7.43 -5.65 -7.03
N THR A 20 8.10 -6.29 -6.10
CA THR A 20 8.57 -5.65 -4.86
C THR A 20 9.87 -4.86 -5.06
N ASN A 21 10.64 -5.15 -6.12
CA ASN A 21 11.88 -4.44 -6.42
C ASN A 21 11.61 -3.00 -6.84
N SER A 22 10.66 -2.78 -7.74
CA SER A 22 10.31 -1.41 -8.15
C SER A 22 9.73 -0.59 -7.01
N LEU A 23 9.02 -1.20 -6.06
CA LEU A 23 8.54 -0.51 -4.85
C LEU A 23 9.73 -0.02 -4.00
N TYR A 24 10.69 -0.90 -3.72
CA TYR A 24 11.89 -0.58 -2.97
C TYR A 24 12.71 0.52 -3.65
N LEU A 25 13.03 0.35 -4.94
CA LEU A 25 13.79 1.32 -5.72
C LEU A 25 13.11 2.69 -5.77
N THR A 26 11.78 2.73 -5.86
CA THR A 26 11.01 3.98 -5.81
C THR A 26 11.21 4.70 -4.48
N GLY A 27 11.18 3.97 -3.36
CA GLY A 27 11.44 4.54 -2.04
C GLY A 27 12.83 5.18 -1.96
N GLU A 28 13.87 4.43 -2.37
CA GLU A 28 15.25 4.90 -2.31
C GLU A 28 15.51 6.11 -3.24
N LEU A 29 14.96 6.08 -4.47
CA LEU A 29 15.05 7.20 -5.40
C LEU A 29 14.35 8.45 -4.86
N ASN A 30 13.18 8.28 -4.26
CA ASN A 30 12.45 9.39 -3.63
C ASN A 30 13.23 10.00 -2.46
N ASN A 31 13.90 9.17 -1.65
CA ASN A 31 14.79 9.63 -0.58
C ASN A 31 15.95 10.50 -1.11
N LEU A 32 16.38 10.23 -2.35
CA LEU A 32 17.38 11.06 -3.06
C LEU A 32 16.79 12.30 -3.76
N GLY A 33 15.48 12.51 -3.71
CA GLY A 33 14.81 13.59 -4.44
C GLY A 33 14.61 13.31 -5.94
N VAL A 34 14.74 12.06 -6.36
CA VAL A 34 14.48 11.61 -7.75
C VAL A 34 13.04 11.14 -7.87
N GLU A 35 12.33 11.66 -8.86
CA GLU A 35 10.95 11.27 -9.14
C GLU A 35 10.92 10.06 -10.07
N VAL A 36 10.22 8.98 -9.67
CA VAL A 36 9.92 7.85 -10.54
C VAL A 36 8.67 8.17 -11.34
N VAL A 37 8.84 8.40 -12.65
CA VAL A 37 7.76 8.84 -13.55
C VAL A 37 7.06 7.68 -14.24
N ALA A 38 7.72 6.52 -14.36
CA ALA A 38 7.11 5.32 -14.94
C ALA A 38 7.74 4.04 -14.41
N LYS A 39 6.94 2.97 -14.40
CA LYS A 39 7.36 1.60 -14.10
C LYS A 39 6.78 0.67 -15.13
N TYR A 40 7.57 -0.27 -15.59
CA TYR A 40 7.20 -1.26 -16.60
C TYR A 40 7.51 -2.66 -16.10
N VAL A 41 6.67 -3.61 -16.46
CA VAL A 41 6.96 -5.04 -16.36
C VAL A 41 7.05 -5.56 -17.79
N ILE A 42 8.18 -6.15 -18.13
CA ILE A 42 8.43 -6.67 -19.48
C ILE A 42 8.90 -8.13 -19.35
N GLY A 43 8.25 -9.03 -20.09
CA GLY A 43 8.68 -10.43 -20.16
C GLY A 43 10.00 -10.56 -20.92
N ASP A 44 10.59 -11.75 -20.87
CA ASP A 44 11.90 -12.09 -21.46
C ASP A 44 11.83 -12.10 -22.98
N HIS A 45 11.77 -10.91 -23.56
CA HIS A 45 11.63 -10.68 -24.99
C HIS A 45 12.56 -9.58 -25.45
N LEU A 46 13.60 -9.96 -26.21
CA LEU A 46 14.72 -9.09 -26.60
C LEU A 46 14.27 -7.77 -27.23
N GLU A 47 13.40 -7.81 -28.23
CA GLU A 47 13.02 -6.61 -28.97
C GLU A 47 12.14 -5.67 -28.14
N ARG A 48 11.21 -6.21 -27.37
CA ARG A 48 10.37 -5.38 -26.48
C ARG A 48 11.21 -4.68 -25.43
N LEU A 49 12.16 -5.40 -24.84
CA LEU A 49 13.07 -4.82 -23.83
C LEU A 49 13.99 -3.78 -24.45
N ARG A 50 14.60 -4.06 -25.63
CA ARG A 50 15.40 -3.09 -26.38
C ARG A 50 14.61 -1.80 -26.65
N ASP A 51 13.39 -1.92 -27.16
CA ASP A 51 12.58 -0.76 -27.51
C ASP A 51 12.16 0.04 -26.28
N ALA A 52 11.83 -0.63 -25.17
CA ALA A 52 11.54 0.02 -23.91
C ALA A 52 12.75 0.81 -23.38
N VAL A 53 13.95 0.24 -23.44
CA VAL A 53 15.18 0.92 -23.05
C VAL A 53 15.42 2.17 -23.92
N ARG A 54 15.30 2.06 -25.24
CA ARG A 54 15.45 3.22 -26.16
C ARG A 54 14.47 4.34 -25.84
N HIS A 55 13.21 4.01 -25.57
CA HIS A 55 12.21 5.00 -25.22
C HIS A 55 12.49 5.65 -23.86
N ALA A 56 12.92 4.86 -22.87
CA ALA A 56 13.17 5.36 -21.52
C ALA A 56 14.37 6.33 -21.49
N ILE A 57 15.51 5.98 -22.13
CA ILE A 57 16.69 6.86 -22.13
C ILE A 57 16.49 8.17 -22.90
N ALA A 58 15.52 8.23 -23.81
CA ALA A 58 15.19 9.44 -24.55
C ALA A 58 14.44 10.49 -23.72
N ARG A 59 13.89 10.10 -22.54
CA ARG A 59 12.99 10.96 -21.75
C ARG A 59 13.30 10.98 -20.25
N SER A 60 14.15 10.09 -19.77
CA SER A 60 14.51 9.99 -18.35
C SER A 60 16.02 10.00 -18.15
N GLU A 61 16.48 10.69 -17.12
CA GLU A 61 17.90 10.80 -16.80
C GLU A 61 18.42 9.57 -16.05
N ILE A 62 17.53 8.76 -15.47
CA ILE A 62 17.86 7.54 -14.74
C ILE A 62 16.96 6.40 -15.22
N LEU A 63 17.57 5.29 -15.64
CA LEU A 63 16.86 4.06 -15.96
C LEU A 63 17.40 2.90 -15.12
N ILE A 64 16.53 2.24 -14.38
CA ILE A 64 16.89 1.04 -13.63
C ILE A 64 16.18 -0.16 -14.25
N ILE A 65 16.95 -1.19 -14.57
CA ILE A 65 16.47 -2.44 -15.15
C ILE A 65 16.79 -3.55 -14.15
N SER A 66 15.77 -4.25 -13.66
CA SER A 66 15.93 -5.30 -12.66
C SER A 66 15.49 -6.65 -13.22
N GLY A 67 16.36 -7.65 -13.18
CA GLY A 67 16.12 -8.99 -13.71
C GLY A 67 16.82 -9.27 -15.05
N GLY A 68 16.74 -10.53 -15.50
CA GLY A 68 17.30 -10.99 -16.76
C GLY A 68 18.83 -10.94 -16.87
N LEU A 69 19.57 -11.01 -15.73
CA LEU A 69 21.03 -11.06 -15.66
C LEU A 69 21.59 -12.44 -15.33
N GLY A 70 20.76 -13.45 -15.25
CA GLY A 70 21.18 -14.82 -15.01
C GLY A 70 21.95 -15.43 -16.19
N PRO A 71 22.21 -16.75 -16.13
CA PRO A 71 22.94 -17.45 -17.17
C PRO A 71 22.03 -18.14 -18.21
N THR A 72 20.71 -18.13 -18.02
CA THR A 72 19.78 -18.89 -18.84
C THR A 72 19.47 -18.21 -20.18
N GLU A 73 18.84 -18.90 -21.10
CA GLU A 73 18.58 -18.38 -22.45
C GLU A 73 17.57 -17.23 -22.46
N ASP A 74 16.72 -17.17 -21.45
CA ASP A 74 15.74 -16.13 -21.22
C ASP A 74 16.32 -14.88 -20.50
N ASP A 75 17.56 -14.94 -20.01
CA ASP A 75 18.25 -13.78 -19.41
C ASP A 75 18.81 -12.86 -20.51
N LEU A 76 17.97 -11.98 -21.03
CA LEU A 76 18.23 -11.17 -22.23
C LEU A 76 18.56 -9.70 -21.94
N THR A 77 18.64 -9.28 -20.69
CA THR A 77 18.76 -7.86 -20.32
C THR A 77 20.05 -7.24 -20.85
N ARG A 78 21.20 -7.92 -20.75
CA ARG A 78 22.48 -7.41 -21.27
C ARG A 78 22.44 -7.19 -22.76
N GLU A 79 21.95 -8.18 -23.50
CA GLU A 79 21.82 -8.16 -24.96
C GLU A 79 20.83 -7.06 -25.40
N ALA A 80 19.72 -6.93 -24.74
CA ALA A 80 18.70 -5.92 -25.07
C ALA A 80 19.23 -4.50 -24.87
N VAL A 81 19.91 -4.26 -23.75
CA VAL A 81 20.49 -2.94 -23.45
C VAL A 81 21.65 -2.64 -24.38
N ALA A 82 22.55 -3.60 -24.63
CA ALA A 82 23.64 -3.43 -25.59
C ALA A 82 23.10 -3.06 -26.99
N ASN A 83 22.07 -3.77 -27.46
CA ASN A 83 21.40 -3.48 -28.74
C ASN A 83 20.67 -2.13 -28.74
N ALA A 84 20.10 -1.72 -27.61
CA ALA A 84 19.44 -0.42 -27.49
C ALA A 84 20.40 0.75 -27.64
N LEU A 85 21.62 0.58 -27.11
CA LEU A 85 22.68 1.59 -27.08
C LEU A 85 23.64 1.48 -28.29
N ASP A 86 23.44 0.53 -29.18
CA ASP A 86 24.36 0.19 -30.28
C ASP A 86 25.80 -0.08 -29.80
N ARG A 87 25.90 -0.77 -28.63
CA ARG A 87 27.17 -1.15 -28.00
C ARG A 87 27.39 -2.66 -28.06
N LYS A 88 28.66 -3.09 -27.98
CA LYS A 88 29.04 -4.51 -27.96
C LYS A 88 29.01 -5.06 -26.54
N LEU A 89 28.81 -6.36 -26.40
CA LEU A 89 29.10 -7.11 -25.20
C LEU A 89 30.55 -7.61 -25.22
N ILE A 90 31.30 -7.26 -24.19
CA ILE A 90 32.71 -7.63 -24.03
C ILE A 90 32.82 -8.72 -22.97
N PHE A 91 33.51 -9.80 -23.29
CA PHE A 91 33.78 -10.87 -22.34
C PHE A 91 34.92 -10.47 -21.38
N HIS A 92 34.67 -10.57 -20.09
CA HIS A 92 35.63 -10.28 -19.03
C HIS A 92 36.11 -11.58 -18.36
N GLN A 93 37.36 -11.98 -18.65
CA GLN A 93 37.96 -13.20 -18.11
C GLN A 93 37.99 -13.18 -16.58
N GLU A 94 38.29 -12.05 -15.97
CA GLU A 94 38.33 -11.85 -14.52
C GLU A 94 36.99 -12.15 -13.82
N ILE A 95 35.86 -11.81 -14.47
CA ILE A 95 34.51 -12.16 -13.95
C ILE A 95 34.30 -13.67 -14.05
N SER A 96 34.67 -14.27 -15.17
CA SER A 96 34.56 -15.73 -15.37
C SER A 96 35.38 -16.49 -14.32
N ASP A 97 36.63 -16.07 -14.08
CA ASP A 97 37.50 -16.67 -13.07
C ASP A 97 36.95 -16.53 -11.65
N ALA A 98 36.39 -15.37 -11.32
CA ALA A 98 35.75 -15.13 -10.04
C ALA A 98 34.50 -16.01 -9.83
N LEU A 99 33.72 -16.23 -10.87
CA LEU A 99 32.59 -17.14 -10.87
C LEU A 99 33.04 -18.60 -10.66
N GLU A 100 34.06 -19.06 -11.40
CA GLU A 100 34.61 -20.39 -11.23
C GLU A 100 35.12 -20.62 -9.80
N GLN A 101 35.83 -19.67 -9.22
CA GLN A 101 36.30 -19.74 -7.85
C GLN A 101 35.10 -19.78 -6.84
N ARG A 102 34.04 -19.00 -7.11
CA ARG A 102 32.85 -19.04 -6.26
C ARG A 102 32.16 -20.40 -6.29
N PHE A 103 31.97 -21.00 -7.47
CA PHE A 103 31.43 -22.35 -7.61
C PHE A 103 32.33 -23.40 -6.93
N ALA A 104 33.65 -23.27 -7.08
CA ALA A 104 34.62 -24.18 -6.44
C ALA A 104 34.50 -24.13 -4.90
N ARG A 105 34.37 -22.92 -4.29
CA ARG A 105 34.13 -22.76 -2.84
C ARG A 105 32.84 -23.45 -2.38
N LEU A 106 31.83 -23.51 -3.24
CA LEU A 106 30.57 -24.21 -2.97
C LEU A 106 30.67 -25.73 -3.29
N LYS A 107 31.87 -26.24 -3.66
CA LYS A 107 32.12 -27.62 -4.10
C LYS A 107 31.24 -28.02 -5.28
N ARG A 108 30.98 -27.09 -6.20
CA ARG A 108 30.21 -27.29 -7.45
C ARG A 108 31.07 -26.95 -8.65
N LYS A 109 30.83 -27.67 -9.75
CA LYS A 109 31.45 -27.32 -11.05
C LYS A 109 30.57 -26.25 -11.71
N MET A 110 31.17 -25.18 -12.18
CA MET A 110 30.48 -24.17 -12.95
C MET A 110 30.07 -24.75 -14.32
N ALA A 111 28.81 -24.58 -14.69
CA ALA A 111 28.33 -24.96 -16.02
C ALA A 111 28.78 -23.91 -17.04
N GLU A 112 29.01 -24.32 -18.29
CA GLU A 112 29.51 -23.44 -19.36
C GLU A 112 28.57 -22.21 -19.59
N VAL A 113 27.27 -22.42 -19.44
CA VAL A 113 26.24 -21.37 -19.59
C VAL A 113 26.45 -20.18 -18.62
N ASN A 114 27.08 -20.42 -17.47
CA ASN A 114 27.36 -19.34 -16.49
C ASN A 114 28.35 -18.30 -17.02
N LYS A 115 29.17 -18.64 -18.06
CA LYS A 115 30.06 -17.69 -18.69
C LYS A 115 29.32 -16.52 -19.35
N ARG A 116 28.05 -16.66 -19.67
CA ARG A 116 27.21 -15.53 -20.15
C ARG A 116 27.17 -14.37 -19.14
N GLN A 117 27.32 -14.66 -17.86
CA GLN A 117 27.34 -13.63 -16.81
C GLN A 117 28.65 -12.81 -16.82
N ALA A 118 29.69 -13.24 -17.55
CA ALA A 118 30.93 -12.51 -17.71
C ALA A 118 30.91 -11.49 -18.88
N PHE A 119 29.80 -11.37 -19.60
CA PHE A 119 29.65 -10.34 -20.61
C PHE A 119 29.21 -9.01 -20.02
N VAL A 120 29.91 -7.94 -20.36
CA VAL A 120 29.65 -6.57 -19.90
C VAL A 120 29.47 -5.68 -21.12
N ILE A 121 28.54 -4.73 -21.05
CA ILE A 121 28.32 -3.74 -22.10
C ILE A 121 29.59 -2.87 -22.24
N ASP A 122 30.05 -2.65 -23.44
CA ASP A 122 31.24 -1.83 -23.71
C ASP A 122 31.12 -0.44 -23.07
N GLY A 123 32.11 -0.07 -22.26
CA GLY A 123 32.14 1.17 -21.50
C GLY A 123 31.31 1.16 -20.20
N ALA A 124 30.67 0.06 -19.82
CA ALA A 124 29.95 -0.05 -18.56
C ALA A 124 30.91 -0.28 -17.37
N ALA A 125 30.61 0.34 -16.22
CA ALA A 125 31.24 -0.01 -14.97
C ALA A 125 30.57 -1.23 -14.34
N ILE A 126 31.38 -2.20 -13.89
CA ILE A 126 30.91 -3.43 -13.26
C ILE A 126 30.47 -3.11 -11.83
N LEU A 127 29.27 -3.58 -11.45
CA LEU A 127 28.74 -3.51 -10.09
C LEU A 127 28.90 -4.91 -9.45
N PRO A 128 29.78 -5.08 -8.46
CA PRO A 128 30.01 -6.37 -7.81
C PRO A 128 28.76 -6.94 -7.15
N ASN A 129 28.54 -8.26 -7.30
CA ASN A 129 27.46 -8.98 -6.63
C ASN A 129 28.01 -9.93 -5.56
N GLU A 130 28.03 -9.49 -4.32
CA GLU A 130 28.51 -10.33 -3.22
C GLU A 130 27.53 -11.44 -2.83
N ARG A 131 26.23 -11.25 -3.11
CA ARG A 131 25.16 -12.18 -2.71
C ARG A 131 24.73 -13.14 -3.80
N GLY A 132 25.08 -12.86 -5.06
CA GLY A 132 24.71 -13.66 -6.23
C GLY A 132 25.88 -13.90 -7.16
N THR A 133 25.59 -14.42 -8.35
CA THR A 133 26.61 -14.73 -9.39
C THR A 133 26.66 -13.68 -10.50
N ALA A 134 25.55 -13.05 -10.82
CA ALA A 134 25.49 -12.07 -11.91
C ALA A 134 25.94 -10.69 -11.41
N PRO A 135 27.02 -10.11 -11.94
CA PRO A 135 27.36 -8.72 -11.67
C PRO A 135 26.32 -7.81 -12.29
N GLY A 136 26.03 -6.69 -11.62
CA GLY A 136 25.28 -5.59 -12.22
C GLY A 136 26.18 -4.73 -13.11
N GLN A 137 25.57 -3.78 -13.83
CA GLN A 137 26.29 -2.88 -14.71
C GLN A 137 25.76 -1.45 -14.57
N TRP A 138 26.66 -0.49 -14.59
CA TRP A 138 26.38 0.94 -14.61
C TRP A 138 26.83 1.50 -15.96
N VAL A 139 25.90 2.02 -16.72
CA VAL A 139 26.16 2.55 -18.08
C VAL A 139 25.78 4.03 -18.10
N GLU A 140 26.65 4.85 -18.62
CA GLU A 140 26.36 6.25 -18.91
C GLU A 140 26.15 6.44 -20.40
N GLU A 141 25.05 7.07 -20.79
CA GLU A 141 24.66 7.28 -22.17
C GLU A 141 23.93 8.58 -22.36
N SER A 142 24.48 9.49 -23.18
CA SER A 142 23.84 10.74 -23.61
C SER A 142 23.26 11.58 -22.46
N GLY A 143 23.92 11.59 -21.29
CA GLY A 143 23.47 12.30 -20.09
C GLY A 143 22.51 11.51 -19.20
N ALA A 144 22.09 10.32 -19.60
CA ALA A 144 21.34 9.39 -18.79
C ALA A 144 22.24 8.33 -18.14
N VAL A 145 21.78 7.77 -17.03
CA VAL A 145 22.44 6.66 -16.31
C VAL A 145 21.52 5.45 -16.33
N LEU A 146 22.04 4.33 -16.80
CA LEU A 146 21.37 3.05 -16.79
C LEU A 146 22.01 2.13 -15.75
N MET A 147 21.19 1.46 -14.94
CA MET A 147 21.63 0.46 -13.96
C MET A 147 20.96 -0.86 -14.26
N LEU A 148 21.76 -1.88 -14.54
CA LEU A 148 21.31 -3.26 -14.71
C LEU A 148 21.56 -3.99 -13.40
N LEU A 149 20.47 -4.44 -12.76
CA LEU A 149 20.50 -5.05 -11.43
C LEU A 149 19.89 -6.47 -11.45
N PRO A 150 20.33 -7.37 -10.55
CA PRO A 150 19.80 -8.72 -10.49
C PRO A 150 18.32 -8.74 -10.07
N GLY A 151 17.58 -9.80 -10.44
CA GLY A 151 16.18 -9.99 -10.11
C GLY A 151 15.91 -10.33 -8.62
N PRO A 152 16.67 -11.23 -7.97
CA PRO A 152 16.41 -11.58 -6.57
C PRO A 152 16.51 -10.37 -5.64
N PRO A 153 15.47 -10.07 -4.82
CA PRO A 153 15.40 -8.85 -4.02
C PRO A 153 16.58 -8.65 -3.06
N HIS A 154 17.08 -9.73 -2.48
CA HIS A 154 18.21 -9.67 -1.54
C HIS A 154 19.55 -9.31 -2.20
N GLU A 155 19.73 -9.67 -3.49
CA GLU A 155 20.90 -9.31 -4.30
C GLU A 155 20.78 -7.85 -4.74
N LEU A 156 19.63 -7.50 -5.34
CA LEU A 156 19.34 -6.16 -5.84
C LEU A 156 19.52 -5.10 -4.76
N LYS A 157 18.90 -5.27 -3.59
CA LYS A 157 18.97 -4.29 -2.51
C LYS A 157 20.40 -4.06 -2.06
N ALA A 158 21.15 -5.12 -1.80
CA ALA A 158 22.54 -5.01 -1.36
C ALA A 158 23.43 -4.32 -2.41
N MET A 159 23.24 -4.64 -3.69
CA MET A 159 23.99 -4.01 -4.78
C MET A 159 23.60 -2.54 -4.95
N PHE A 160 22.29 -2.23 -4.91
CA PHE A 160 21.81 -0.86 -5.04
C PHE A 160 22.33 0.03 -3.92
N GLU A 161 22.21 -0.39 -2.66
CA GLU A 161 22.69 0.35 -1.49
C GLU A 161 24.20 0.61 -1.53
N ARG A 162 24.97 -0.39 -1.91
CA ARG A 162 26.43 -0.32 -1.85
C ARG A 162 27.03 0.37 -3.07
N GLU A 163 26.54 0.06 -4.26
CA GLU A 163 27.19 0.45 -5.51
C GLU A 163 26.48 1.59 -6.24
N CYS A 164 25.13 1.62 -6.22
CA CYS A 164 24.36 2.60 -6.99
C CYS A 164 24.06 3.86 -6.17
N LEU A 165 23.57 3.71 -4.94
CA LEU A 165 23.14 4.82 -4.11
C LEU A 165 24.23 5.87 -3.88
N PRO A 166 25.50 5.52 -3.55
CA PRO A 166 26.56 6.52 -3.40
C PRO A 166 26.93 7.24 -4.70
N ARG A 167 26.79 6.58 -5.85
CA ARG A 167 27.03 7.19 -7.17
C ARG A 167 25.91 8.15 -7.54
N LEU A 168 24.65 7.72 -7.36
CA LEU A 168 23.47 8.57 -7.57
C LEU A 168 23.50 9.81 -6.70
N ALA A 169 23.84 9.69 -5.42
CA ALA A 169 23.91 10.81 -4.48
C ALA A 169 24.90 11.92 -4.90
N ARG A 170 25.87 11.62 -5.77
CA ARG A 170 26.80 12.60 -6.34
C ARG A 170 26.27 13.27 -7.61
N LEU A 171 25.40 12.59 -8.34
CA LEU A 171 24.84 13.05 -9.62
C LEU A 171 23.55 13.84 -9.45
N VAL A 172 22.75 13.44 -8.44
CA VAL A 172 21.42 14.02 -8.23
C VAL A 172 21.53 15.35 -7.49
N PRO A 173 20.89 16.43 -7.98
CA PRO A 173 20.75 17.65 -7.22
C PRO A 173 20.10 17.34 -5.85
N ARG A 174 20.62 17.95 -4.79
CA ARG A 174 20.05 17.78 -3.44
C ARG A 174 18.64 18.38 -3.40
N LEU A 175 17.64 17.57 -3.69
CA LEU A 175 16.23 17.88 -3.57
C LEU A 175 15.59 16.98 -2.54
N VAL A 176 14.66 17.55 -1.80
CA VAL A 176 13.87 16.83 -0.80
C VAL A 176 12.49 16.57 -1.38
N ILE A 177 12.02 15.34 -1.30
CA ILE A 177 10.62 14.99 -1.56
C ILE A 177 9.95 14.68 -0.23
N ARG A 178 8.91 15.45 0.08
CA ARG A 178 8.07 15.24 1.27
C ARG A 178 6.65 14.95 0.83
N THR A 179 5.97 14.08 1.58
CA THR A 179 4.59 13.70 1.29
C THR A 179 3.74 13.81 2.53
N VAL A 180 2.58 14.44 2.41
CA VAL A 180 1.48 14.38 3.38
C VAL A 180 0.42 13.47 2.80
N CYS A 181 -0.11 12.55 3.61
CA CYS A 181 -1.22 11.68 3.25
C CYS A 181 -2.40 11.96 4.18
N LEU A 182 -3.35 12.76 3.70
CA LEU A 182 -4.62 12.95 4.42
C LEU A 182 -5.52 11.76 4.17
N ARG A 183 -5.97 11.11 5.24
CA ARG A 183 -6.95 10.02 5.15
C ARG A 183 -8.32 10.50 5.58
N VAL A 184 -9.32 10.22 4.74
CA VAL A 184 -10.67 10.79 4.84
C VAL A 184 -11.70 9.67 4.87
N ALA A 185 -12.65 9.78 5.81
CA ALA A 185 -13.77 8.86 5.94
C ALA A 185 -15.12 9.59 5.81
N GLY A 186 -16.16 8.83 5.49
CA GLY A 186 -17.56 9.31 5.55
C GLY A 186 -18.04 10.17 4.38
N MET A 187 -17.33 10.10 3.22
CA MET A 187 -17.78 10.74 1.98
C MET A 187 -17.35 9.94 0.74
N GLY A 188 -17.89 10.29 -0.42
CA GLY A 188 -17.52 9.72 -1.71
C GLY A 188 -16.28 10.41 -2.30
N GLU A 189 -15.56 9.71 -3.19
CA GLU A 189 -14.39 10.25 -3.89
C GLU A 189 -14.73 11.48 -4.73
N SER A 190 -15.80 11.41 -5.51
CA SER A 190 -16.23 12.52 -6.37
C SER A 190 -16.64 13.75 -5.56
N ASP A 191 -17.32 13.56 -4.42
CA ASP A 191 -17.71 14.66 -3.54
C ASP A 191 -16.48 15.30 -2.89
N LEU A 192 -15.50 14.48 -2.51
CA LEU A 192 -14.23 14.94 -1.96
C LEU A 192 -13.48 15.75 -3.02
N ASP A 193 -13.29 15.20 -4.22
CA ASP A 193 -12.55 15.89 -5.28
C ASP A 193 -13.21 17.21 -5.65
N GLN A 194 -14.54 17.25 -5.82
CA GLN A 194 -15.28 18.48 -6.10
C GLN A 194 -15.04 19.54 -5.01
N LEU A 195 -14.97 19.13 -3.75
CA LEU A 195 -14.78 20.04 -2.62
C LEU A 195 -13.36 20.61 -2.56
N ILE A 196 -12.32 19.79 -2.77
CA ILE A 196 -10.92 20.17 -2.58
C ILE A 196 -10.21 20.61 -3.87
N ALA A 197 -10.76 20.29 -5.05
CA ALA A 197 -10.15 20.62 -6.33
C ALA A 197 -9.81 22.11 -6.51
N PRO A 198 -10.63 23.08 -6.05
CA PRO A 198 -10.26 24.51 -6.11
C PRO A 198 -8.98 24.86 -5.35
N VAL A 199 -8.61 24.07 -4.33
CA VAL A 199 -7.40 24.30 -3.53
C VAL A 199 -6.16 23.82 -4.27
N TYR A 200 -6.18 22.59 -4.81
CA TYR A 200 -4.96 21.98 -5.32
C TYR A 200 -4.72 22.14 -6.83
N LYS A 201 -5.76 22.36 -7.65
CA LYS A 201 -5.63 22.43 -9.12
C LYS A 201 -4.69 23.50 -9.65
N GLY A 202 -4.44 24.54 -8.86
CA GLY A 202 -3.49 25.61 -9.21
C GLY A 202 -2.02 25.24 -9.02
N TYR A 203 -1.74 24.12 -8.38
CA TYR A 203 -0.39 23.70 -8.04
C TYR A 203 0.09 22.55 -8.93
N GLN A 204 1.27 22.70 -9.52
CA GLN A 204 2.02 21.59 -10.11
C GLN A 204 2.94 20.93 -9.07
N ASN A 205 3.36 21.70 -8.08
CA ASN A 205 4.08 21.29 -6.90
C ASN A 205 3.44 21.99 -5.69
N PRO A 206 2.87 21.27 -4.71
CA PRO A 206 2.88 19.83 -4.59
C PRO A 206 1.94 19.14 -5.61
N ALA A 207 2.36 17.96 -6.08
CA ALA A 207 1.50 17.10 -6.87
C ALA A 207 0.44 16.45 -5.97
N THR A 208 -0.83 16.43 -6.43
CA THR A 208 -1.94 15.84 -5.69
C THR A 208 -2.39 14.54 -6.36
N THR A 209 -2.56 13.48 -5.55
CA THR A 209 -3.13 12.20 -5.99
C THR A 209 -4.21 11.77 -5.01
N ILE A 210 -5.37 11.38 -5.53
CA ILE A 210 -6.49 10.88 -4.74
C ILE A 210 -6.65 9.39 -5.04
N LEU A 211 -6.70 8.57 -3.99
CA LEU A 211 -6.95 7.14 -4.06
C LEU A 211 -8.13 6.79 -3.15
N ALA A 212 -9.10 6.03 -3.65
CA ALA A 212 -10.26 5.62 -2.87
C ALA A 212 -10.39 4.09 -2.83
N ALA A 213 -10.65 3.56 -1.64
CA ALA A 213 -10.90 2.15 -1.43
C ALA A 213 -11.90 1.96 -0.28
N SER A 214 -13.06 1.35 -0.58
CA SER A 214 -14.03 0.86 0.45
C SER A 214 -14.36 1.85 1.58
N GLY A 215 -14.57 3.14 1.24
CA GLY A 215 -14.95 4.18 2.22
C GLY A 215 -13.78 4.83 2.95
N ASP A 216 -12.57 4.59 2.49
CA ASP A 216 -11.33 5.24 2.91
C ASP A 216 -10.74 5.97 1.70
N ILE A 217 -10.59 7.28 1.79
CA ILE A 217 -10.00 8.08 0.73
C ILE A 217 -8.66 8.64 1.21
N GLN A 218 -7.65 8.52 0.37
CA GLN A 218 -6.31 8.99 0.63
C GLN A 218 -5.98 10.13 -0.32
N VAL A 219 -5.68 11.30 0.22
CA VAL A 219 -5.22 12.46 -0.54
C VAL A 219 -3.74 12.62 -0.28
N TYR A 220 -2.93 12.28 -1.26
CA TYR A 220 -1.49 12.45 -1.24
C TYR A 220 -1.14 13.82 -1.80
N LEU A 221 -0.41 14.60 -1.02
CA LEU A 221 0.21 15.85 -1.43
C LEU A 221 1.73 15.63 -1.39
N ARG A 222 2.39 15.77 -2.53
CA ARG A 222 3.82 15.45 -2.67
C ARG A 222 4.59 16.67 -3.17
N ALA A 223 5.39 17.28 -2.28
CA ALA A 223 6.22 18.43 -2.58
C ALA A 223 7.67 18.01 -2.87
N ARG A 224 8.29 18.72 -3.82
CA ARG A 224 9.69 18.58 -4.20
C ARG A 224 10.36 19.93 -4.14
N CYS A 225 11.28 20.13 -3.18
CA CYS A 225 11.92 21.41 -2.87
C CYS A 225 13.42 21.25 -2.62
N ALA A 226 14.15 22.35 -2.47
CA ALA A 226 15.57 22.31 -2.14
C ALA A 226 15.80 21.96 -0.65
N THR A 227 14.87 22.28 0.23
CA THR A 227 14.97 22.02 1.67
C THR A 227 13.69 21.39 2.22
N GLU A 228 13.81 20.70 3.36
CA GLU A 228 12.65 20.18 4.09
C GLU A 228 11.69 21.29 4.53
N ALA A 229 12.23 22.41 5.00
CA ALA A 229 11.43 23.53 5.46
C ALA A 229 10.56 24.14 4.34
N GLU A 230 11.13 24.29 3.13
CA GLU A 230 10.36 24.71 1.96
C GLU A 230 9.27 23.70 1.58
N ALA A 231 9.59 22.41 1.62
CA ALA A 231 8.62 21.35 1.30
C ALA A 231 7.48 21.32 2.33
N ASP A 232 7.79 21.42 3.62
CA ASP A 232 6.80 21.44 4.70
C ASP A 232 5.92 22.70 4.63
N ALA A 233 6.49 23.86 4.33
CA ALA A 233 5.73 25.09 4.13
C ALA A 233 4.75 24.97 2.95
N LEU A 234 5.23 24.48 1.81
CA LEU A 234 4.42 24.29 0.61
C LEU A 234 3.31 23.25 0.81
N LEU A 235 3.61 22.14 1.49
CA LEU A 235 2.61 21.14 1.87
C LEU A 235 1.57 21.72 2.83
N GLY A 236 1.98 22.55 3.79
CA GLY A 236 1.09 23.22 4.73
C GLY A 236 0.13 24.21 4.06
N GLU A 237 0.61 24.92 3.03
CA GLU A 237 -0.19 25.86 2.24
C GLU A 237 -1.36 25.18 1.52
N VAL A 238 -1.18 23.94 1.06
CA VAL A 238 -2.23 23.19 0.37
C VAL A 238 -3.02 22.28 1.33
N ALA A 239 -2.35 21.59 2.24
CA ALA A 239 -3.02 20.68 3.18
C ALA A 239 -3.93 21.41 4.16
N GLY A 240 -3.51 22.57 4.70
CA GLY A 240 -4.28 23.32 5.69
C GLY A 240 -5.69 23.71 5.21
N PRO A 241 -5.84 24.37 4.06
CA PRO A 241 -7.16 24.65 3.49
C PRO A 241 -7.99 23.39 3.20
N ILE A 242 -7.37 22.30 2.73
CA ILE A 242 -8.07 21.02 2.50
C ILE A 242 -8.59 20.46 3.83
N GLU A 243 -7.77 20.43 4.88
CA GLU A 243 -8.16 19.98 6.22
C GLU A 243 -9.31 20.82 6.78
N LEU A 244 -9.27 22.14 6.58
CA LEU A 244 -10.35 23.04 7.00
C LEU A 244 -11.68 22.73 6.30
N LEU A 245 -11.65 22.47 4.98
CA LEU A 245 -12.84 22.12 4.21
C LEU A 245 -13.42 20.77 4.59
N LEU A 246 -12.56 19.79 4.89
CA LEU A 246 -12.97 18.43 5.21
C LEU A 246 -13.34 18.24 6.69
N GLY A 247 -12.77 19.06 7.58
CA GLY A 247 -13.03 19.04 9.02
C GLY A 247 -12.80 17.65 9.63
N ASP A 248 -13.73 17.19 10.46
CA ASP A 248 -13.65 15.89 11.14
C ASP A 248 -13.64 14.66 10.22
N ARG A 249 -13.87 14.83 8.91
CA ARG A 249 -13.72 13.73 7.96
C ARG A 249 -12.27 13.33 7.78
N VAL A 250 -11.31 14.24 7.98
CA VAL A 250 -9.88 13.90 8.02
C VAL A 250 -9.60 13.20 9.35
N TYR A 251 -9.23 11.94 9.28
CA TYR A 251 -8.93 11.17 10.48
C TYR A 251 -7.43 10.95 10.71
N SER A 252 -6.59 11.05 9.68
CA SER A 252 -5.12 11.03 9.80
C SER A 252 -4.49 11.99 8.79
N ARG A 253 -3.36 12.59 9.19
CA ARG A 253 -2.51 13.43 8.35
C ARG A 253 -1.25 12.68 7.88
N ASN A 254 -0.94 11.58 8.53
CA ASN A 254 0.31 10.83 8.32
C ASN A 254 0.08 9.49 7.62
N GLY A 255 -1.11 9.27 7.03
CA GLY A 255 -1.44 8.03 6.34
C GLY A 255 -1.78 6.85 7.27
N GLU A 256 -1.93 7.06 8.59
CA GLU A 256 -2.32 6.02 9.53
C GLU A 256 -3.69 5.45 9.17
N THR A 257 -3.86 4.13 9.33
CA THR A 257 -5.13 3.48 9.10
C THR A 257 -6.15 3.85 10.19
N LEU A 258 -7.44 3.70 9.90
CA LEU A 258 -8.49 4.09 10.83
C LEU A 258 -8.45 3.26 12.12
N GLU A 259 -8.15 1.96 12.02
CA GLU A 259 -7.94 1.09 13.18
C GLU A 259 -6.74 1.52 14.04
N ALA A 260 -5.67 2.01 13.43
CA ALA A 260 -4.52 2.53 14.17
C ALA A 260 -4.87 3.82 14.92
N VAL A 261 -5.58 4.74 14.26
CA VAL A 261 -6.05 5.99 14.86
C VAL A 261 -7.02 5.72 16.02
N VAL A 262 -8.00 4.82 15.81
CA VAL A 262 -8.96 4.42 16.87
C VAL A 262 -8.22 3.76 18.03
N GLY A 263 -7.29 2.85 17.75
CA GLY A 263 -6.46 2.20 18.76
C GLY A 263 -5.62 3.20 19.57
N GLY A 264 -5.08 4.23 18.91
CA GLY A 264 -4.37 5.34 19.54
C GLY A 264 -5.28 6.14 20.50
N LEU A 265 -6.49 6.48 20.06
CA LEU A 265 -7.48 7.18 20.87
C LEU A 265 -7.91 6.34 22.09
N LEU A 266 -8.20 5.05 21.90
CA LEU A 266 -8.59 4.16 22.99
C LEU A 266 -7.48 4.05 24.05
N ARG A 267 -6.24 3.90 23.64
CA ARG A 267 -5.08 3.88 24.57
C ARG A 267 -4.93 5.20 25.31
N HIS A 268 -5.03 6.33 24.59
CA HIS A 268 -4.89 7.66 25.19
C HIS A 268 -5.92 7.88 26.31
N HIS A 269 -7.17 7.47 26.08
CA HIS A 269 -8.27 7.59 27.05
C HIS A 269 -8.36 6.42 28.04
N ARG A 270 -7.45 5.43 27.99
CA ARG A 270 -7.50 4.19 28.79
C ARG A 270 -8.86 3.48 28.67
N ALA A 271 -9.45 3.57 27.50
CA ALA A 271 -10.76 3.00 27.18
C ALA A 271 -10.61 1.64 26.47
N THR A 272 -11.61 0.82 26.63
CA THR A 272 -11.66 -0.52 26.02
C THR A 272 -12.82 -0.63 25.04
N VAL A 273 -12.70 -1.55 24.07
CA VAL A 273 -13.73 -1.81 23.07
C VAL A 273 -14.00 -3.29 22.91
N SER A 274 -15.27 -3.64 22.66
CA SER A 274 -15.72 -4.96 22.21
C SER A 274 -16.55 -4.84 20.93
N VAL A 275 -16.76 -5.96 20.23
CA VAL A 275 -17.52 -6.00 18.98
C VAL A 275 -18.59 -7.08 18.99
N ALA A 276 -19.72 -6.82 18.31
CA ALA A 276 -20.78 -7.78 18.02
C ALA A 276 -21.02 -7.79 16.51
N GLU A 277 -20.58 -8.83 15.84
CA GLU A 277 -20.54 -8.91 14.38
C GLU A 277 -21.54 -9.92 13.83
N SER A 278 -22.30 -9.48 12.81
CA SER A 278 -23.14 -10.37 12.01
C SER A 278 -22.56 -10.43 10.58
N LEU A 279 -22.94 -9.52 9.66
CA LEU A 279 -22.47 -9.56 8.26
C LEU A 279 -20.96 -9.43 8.10
N THR A 280 -20.26 -8.77 9.00
CA THR A 280 -18.80 -8.56 8.95
C THR A 280 -18.02 -9.82 9.31
N GLY A 281 -18.60 -10.71 10.16
CA GLY A 281 -18.10 -12.07 10.40
C GLY A 281 -16.66 -12.14 10.92
N GLY A 282 -16.30 -11.27 11.86
CA GLY A 282 -14.96 -11.19 12.47
C GLY A 282 -14.05 -10.10 11.89
N MET A 283 -14.47 -9.38 10.87
CA MET A 283 -13.63 -8.36 10.20
C MET A 283 -13.29 -7.17 11.12
N LEU A 284 -14.18 -6.74 12.00
CA LEU A 284 -13.88 -5.71 12.99
C LEU A 284 -12.86 -6.20 14.01
N GLY A 285 -13.01 -7.41 14.49
CA GLY A 285 -12.07 -8.05 15.40
C GLY A 285 -10.66 -8.17 14.76
N GLU A 286 -10.61 -8.61 13.50
CA GLU A 286 -9.37 -8.68 12.73
C GLU A 286 -8.72 -7.31 12.58
N ARG A 287 -9.47 -6.28 12.18
CA ARG A 287 -8.96 -4.91 12.05
C ARG A 287 -8.39 -4.36 13.36
N PHE A 288 -9.02 -4.60 14.50
CA PHE A 288 -8.46 -4.19 15.79
C PHE A 288 -7.17 -4.95 16.13
N THR A 289 -7.14 -6.27 15.85
CA THR A 289 -5.99 -7.12 16.17
C THR A 289 -4.82 -6.98 15.20
N SER A 290 -5.02 -6.40 14.01
CA SER A 290 -3.96 -6.06 13.07
C SER A 290 -3.03 -4.96 13.58
N VAL A 291 -3.47 -4.19 14.59
CA VAL A 291 -2.69 -3.12 15.21
C VAL A 291 -1.87 -3.66 16.38
N ALA A 292 -0.55 -3.51 16.34
CA ALA A 292 0.33 -3.93 17.44
C ALA A 292 -0.07 -3.24 18.77
N GLY A 293 -0.14 -4.02 19.85
CA GLY A 293 -0.55 -3.54 21.17
C GLY A 293 -2.07 -3.44 21.37
N SER A 294 -2.87 -4.00 20.47
CA SER A 294 -4.36 -4.01 20.56
C SER A 294 -4.90 -4.68 21.84
N SER A 295 -4.15 -5.60 22.46
CA SER A 295 -4.52 -6.23 23.73
C SER A 295 -4.70 -5.24 24.90
N GLN A 296 -4.21 -4.01 24.75
CA GLN A 296 -4.40 -2.96 25.76
C GLN A 296 -5.83 -2.35 25.75
N TYR A 297 -6.54 -2.47 24.64
CA TYR A 297 -7.84 -1.84 24.45
C TYR A 297 -8.92 -2.75 23.86
N PHE A 298 -8.57 -3.74 23.07
CA PHE A 298 -9.53 -4.68 22.48
C PHE A 298 -9.76 -5.87 23.41
N ILE A 299 -10.97 -5.95 23.99
CA ILE A 299 -11.32 -7.03 24.94
C ILE A 299 -11.66 -8.33 24.20
N GLY A 300 -12.22 -8.22 23.00
CA GLY A 300 -12.73 -9.33 22.21
C GLY A 300 -14.09 -9.02 21.61
N GLY A 301 -14.79 -10.05 21.16
CA GLY A 301 -16.09 -9.85 20.53
C GLY A 301 -16.86 -11.14 20.28
N PHE A 302 -18.05 -10.96 19.71
CA PHE A 302 -19.01 -12.00 19.43
C PHE A 302 -19.33 -12.01 17.94
N ILE A 303 -19.18 -13.14 17.28
CA ILE A 303 -19.69 -13.35 15.92
C ILE A 303 -21.05 -14.01 16.04
N THR A 304 -22.09 -13.18 16.03
CA THR A 304 -23.48 -13.62 16.22
C THR A 304 -24.21 -13.65 14.88
N TYR A 305 -23.89 -14.65 14.07
CA TYR A 305 -24.34 -14.72 12.69
C TYR A 305 -25.81 -15.13 12.56
N THR A 306 -26.31 -16.02 13.45
CA THR A 306 -27.69 -16.43 13.49
C THR A 306 -28.48 -15.68 14.58
N ASN A 307 -29.81 -15.80 14.55
CA ASN A 307 -30.68 -15.19 15.57
C ASN A 307 -30.48 -15.84 16.93
N GLU A 308 -30.34 -17.15 16.97
CA GLU A 308 -30.07 -17.91 18.19
C GLU A 308 -28.80 -17.39 18.88
N MET A 309 -27.73 -17.17 18.12
CA MET A 309 -26.49 -16.61 18.67
C MET A 309 -26.66 -15.19 19.18
N LYS A 310 -27.50 -14.36 18.54
CA LYS A 310 -27.81 -13.00 19.05
C LYS A 310 -28.53 -13.07 20.39
N ILE A 311 -29.48 -14.01 20.55
CA ILE A 311 -30.20 -14.23 21.78
C ILE A 311 -29.28 -14.73 22.88
N GLU A 312 -28.57 -15.83 22.61
CA GLU A 312 -27.78 -16.56 23.61
C GLU A 312 -26.56 -15.76 24.08
N MET A 313 -25.81 -15.21 23.15
CA MET A 313 -24.54 -14.55 23.44
C MET A 313 -24.70 -13.09 23.86
N LEU A 314 -25.66 -12.39 23.30
CA LEU A 314 -25.83 -10.94 23.53
C LEU A 314 -27.10 -10.56 24.33
N GLY A 315 -28.01 -11.52 24.53
CA GLY A 315 -29.26 -11.27 25.23
C GLY A 315 -30.25 -10.43 24.42
N VAL A 316 -30.18 -10.49 23.08
CA VAL A 316 -31.20 -9.85 22.24
C VAL A 316 -32.55 -10.54 22.48
N ALA A 317 -33.58 -9.76 22.77
CA ALA A 317 -34.90 -10.31 23.06
C ALA A 317 -35.49 -11.02 21.82
N PRO A 318 -36.00 -12.28 21.95
CA PRO A 318 -36.61 -12.99 20.82
C PRO A 318 -37.75 -12.19 20.19
N GLU A 319 -38.59 -11.55 21.02
CA GLU A 319 -39.73 -10.75 20.58
C GLU A 319 -39.32 -9.54 19.73
N LEU A 320 -38.12 -9.01 19.95
CA LEU A 320 -37.56 -7.93 19.12
C LEU A 320 -37.22 -8.45 17.74
N LEU A 321 -36.55 -9.63 17.67
CA LEU A 321 -36.18 -10.28 16.39
C LEU A 321 -37.44 -10.63 15.59
N ASP A 322 -38.45 -11.19 16.22
CA ASP A 322 -39.71 -11.54 15.57
C ASP A 322 -40.48 -10.30 15.05
N LYS A 323 -40.39 -9.18 15.76
CA LYS A 323 -41.10 -7.96 15.42
C LYS A 323 -40.47 -7.16 14.28
N VAL A 324 -39.14 -7.05 14.26
CA VAL A 324 -38.45 -6.10 13.38
C VAL A 324 -37.36 -6.74 12.51
N GLY A 325 -37.12 -8.04 12.63
CA GLY A 325 -36.10 -8.78 11.92
C GLY A 325 -34.68 -8.52 12.45
N ALA A 326 -33.73 -9.39 12.06
CA ALA A 326 -32.35 -9.29 12.52
C ALA A 326 -31.61 -8.08 11.97
N VAL A 327 -32.03 -7.57 10.80
CA VAL A 327 -31.44 -6.40 10.15
C VAL A 327 -32.31 -5.17 10.44
N SER A 328 -32.10 -4.61 11.62
CA SER A 328 -32.89 -3.46 12.09
C SER A 328 -32.11 -2.61 13.09
N ARG A 329 -32.54 -1.36 13.25
CA ARG A 329 -32.00 -0.42 14.23
C ARG A 329 -32.00 -0.98 15.65
N GLY A 330 -33.13 -1.53 16.07
CA GLY A 330 -33.31 -2.05 17.46
C GLY A 330 -32.41 -3.24 17.73
N VAL A 331 -32.22 -4.14 16.75
CA VAL A 331 -31.35 -5.30 16.93
C VAL A 331 -29.86 -4.86 16.93
N ALA A 332 -29.45 -3.91 16.08
CA ALA A 332 -28.10 -3.36 16.14
C ALA A 332 -27.81 -2.73 17.52
N GLU A 333 -28.75 -1.95 18.05
CA GLU A 333 -28.64 -1.37 19.37
C GLU A 333 -28.52 -2.44 20.46
N ALA A 334 -29.42 -3.41 20.47
CA ALA A 334 -29.42 -4.50 21.46
C ALA A 334 -28.12 -5.32 21.41
N MET A 335 -27.58 -5.57 20.21
CA MET A 335 -26.30 -6.26 20.04
C MET A 335 -25.14 -5.46 20.66
N ALA A 336 -25.06 -4.14 20.43
CA ALA A 336 -24.00 -3.31 21.00
C ALA A 336 -24.11 -3.25 22.55
N VAL A 337 -25.30 -3.04 23.08
CA VAL A 337 -25.56 -3.04 24.54
C VAL A 337 -25.22 -4.38 25.16
N GLY A 338 -25.64 -5.49 24.54
CA GLY A 338 -25.32 -6.85 24.96
C GLY A 338 -23.85 -7.13 25.03
N ALA A 339 -23.10 -6.77 23.96
CA ALA A 339 -21.65 -6.95 23.89
C ALA A 339 -20.95 -6.15 25.00
N ARG A 340 -21.32 -4.88 25.17
CA ARG A 340 -20.77 -4.02 26.21
C ARG A 340 -21.01 -4.58 27.60
N HIS A 341 -22.25 -5.02 27.89
CA HIS A 341 -22.60 -5.62 29.17
C HIS A 341 -21.80 -6.89 29.48
N ARG A 342 -21.66 -7.79 28.50
CA ARG A 342 -20.95 -9.07 28.64
C ARG A 342 -19.45 -8.88 28.86
N THR A 343 -18.85 -7.93 28.17
CA THR A 343 -17.39 -7.69 28.24
C THR A 343 -16.97 -6.64 29.25
N LYS A 344 -17.90 -5.83 29.74
CA LYS A 344 -17.64 -4.65 30.58
C LYS A 344 -16.70 -3.65 29.91
N SER A 345 -16.68 -3.60 28.59
CA SER A 345 -15.87 -2.64 27.83
C SER A 345 -16.42 -1.22 27.96
N THR A 346 -15.58 -0.22 27.75
CA THR A 346 -16.00 1.20 27.73
C THR A 346 -16.95 1.44 26.56
N TYR A 347 -16.58 0.93 25.38
CA TYR A 347 -17.36 1.02 24.16
C TYR A 347 -17.65 -0.38 23.60
N ALA A 348 -18.79 -0.50 22.93
CA ALA A 348 -19.06 -1.69 22.11
C ALA A 348 -19.59 -1.27 20.74
N LEU A 349 -19.11 -1.92 19.69
CA LEU A 349 -19.60 -1.76 18.33
C LEU A 349 -20.47 -2.95 17.94
N SER A 350 -21.55 -2.71 17.22
CA SER A 350 -22.28 -3.79 16.56
C SER A 350 -22.52 -3.49 15.09
N VAL A 351 -22.58 -4.55 14.27
CA VAL A 351 -22.91 -4.46 12.86
C VAL A 351 -23.83 -5.61 12.46
N THR A 352 -25.03 -5.27 11.96
CA THR A 352 -25.97 -6.21 11.35
C THR A 352 -26.42 -5.69 9.99
N GLY A 353 -26.68 -6.58 9.02
CA GLY A 353 -27.07 -6.16 7.68
C GLY A 353 -27.08 -7.28 6.67
N VAL A 354 -27.46 -6.96 5.42
CA VAL A 354 -27.56 -7.87 4.29
C VAL A 354 -26.39 -7.66 3.35
N ALA A 355 -25.41 -8.57 3.37
CA ALA A 355 -24.21 -8.45 2.54
C ALA A 355 -24.39 -8.94 1.09
N GLY A 356 -25.50 -9.67 0.80
CA GLY A 356 -25.75 -10.23 -0.52
C GLY A 356 -24.95 -11.53 -0.82
N PRO A 357 -25.06 -12.09 -2.06
CA PRO A 357 -25.79 -11.53 -3.22
C PRO A 357 -27.32 -11.62 -3.10
N ALA A 358 -27.86 -12.55 -2.28
CA ALA A 358 -29.29 -12.67 -1.99
C ALA A 358 -29.61 -12.12 -0.62
N THR A 359 -30.88 -11.75 -0.40
CA THR A 359 -31.36 -11.25 0.89
C THR A 359 -31.51 -12.37 1.95
N GLY A 360 -31.54 -13.63 1.52
CA GLY A 360 -31.82 -14.76 2.40
C GLY A 360 -33.23 -14.69 2.96
N ALA A 361 -33.39 -14.83 4.28
CA ALA A 361 -34.65 -14.68 4.98
C ALA A 361 -34.99 -13.22 5.32
N GLU A 362 -34.09 -12.27 5.04
CA GLU A 362 -34.28 -10.86 5.37
C GLU A 362 -35.17 -10.15 4.34
N THR A 363 -36.03 -9.27 4.81
CA THR A 363 -36.87 -8.42 3.96
C THR A 363 -36.15 -7.16 3.48
N ALA A 364 -35.06 -6.79 4.15
CA ALA A 364 -34.27 -5.61 3.81
C ALA A 364 -33.45 -5.86 2.52
N PRO A 365 -33.30 -4.86 1.64
CA PRO A 365 -32.49 -4.97 0.42
C PRO A 365 -31.03 -5.30 0.71
N VAL A 366 -30.34 -5.92 -0.25
CA VAL A 366 -28.88 -6.13 -0.20
C VAL A 366 -28.18 -4.79 -0.01
N GLY A 367 -27.25 -4.72 0.94
CA GLY A 367 -26.51 -3.52 1.31
C GLY A 367 -27.08 -2.75 2.50
N THR A 368 -28.33 -3.04 2.91
CA THR A 368 -28.89 -2.44 4.13
C THR A 368 -28.06 -2.90 5.33
N THR A 369 -27.57 -1.94 6.08
CA THR A 369 -26.67 -2.19 7.22
C THR A 369 -27.00 -1.24 8.35
N PHE A 370 -27.12 -1.78 9.56
CA PHE A 370 -27.23 -1.01 10.80
C PHE A 370 -25.95 -1.21 11.61
N ILE A 371 -25.39 -0.09 12.03
CA ILE A 371 -24.14 -0.01 12.80
C ILE A 371 -24.45 0.73 14.08
N SER A 372 -24.06 0.17 15.23
CA SER A 372 -24.28 0.84 16.52
C SER A 372 -22.98 0.95 17.31
N VAL A 373 -22.82 2.05 18.03
CA VAL A 373 -21.84 2.23 19.09
C VAL A 373 -22.58 2.46 20.41
N ALA A 374 -22.18 1.72 21.44
CA ALA A 374 -22.72 1.85 22.81
C ALA A 374 -21.62 2.24 23.79
N ASP A 375 -21.94 3.13 24.72
CA ASP A 375 -21.13 3.49 25.89
C ASP A 375 -21.98 3.65 27.15
N ASP A 376 -21.46 4.31 28.19
CA ASP A 376 -22.15 4.54 29.44
C ASP A 376 -23.24 5.64 29.36
N THR A 377 -23.25 6.45 28.30
CA THR A 377 -24.24 7.52 28.09
C THR A 377 -25.37 7.09 27.16
N GLY A 378 -25.26 5.94 26.50
CA GLY A 378 -26.28 5.41 25.60
C GLY A 378 -25.72 4.85 24.30
N THR A 379 -26.58 4.78 23.30
CA THR A 379 -26.31 4.20 22.00
C THR A 379 -26.50 5.22 20.89
N GLU A 380 -25.69 5.09 19.86
CA GLU A 380 -25.89 5.75 18.57
C GLU A 380 -26.01 4.68 17.49
N VAL A 381 -27.04 4.76 16.65
CA VAL A 381 -27.28 3.81 15.57
C VAL A 381 -27.36 4.52 14.25
N LEU A 382 -26.56 4.05 13.31
CA LEU A 382 -26.49 4.55 11.94
C LEU A 382 -27.02 3.50 10.97
N GLU A 383 -27.95 3.90 10.11
CA GLU A 383 -28.41 3.11 8.97
C GLU A 383 -27.66 3.53 7.72
N ARG A 384 -27.21 2.57 6.91
CA ARG A 384 -26.57 2.78 5.63
C ARG A 384 -27.06 1.79 4.59
N GLN A 385 -27.13 2.26 3.35
CA GLN A 385 -27.35 1.43 2.17
C GLN A 385 -26.06 1.44 1.36
N PHE A 386 -25.30 0.33 1.41
CA PHE A 386 -24.07 0.19 0.64
C PHE A 386 -24.32 -0.47 -0.70
N LEU A 387 -23.62 -0.02 -1.73
CA LEU A 387 -23.65 -0.59 -3.07
C LEU A 387 -22.39 -1.45 -3.32
N GLY A 388 -22.55 -2.51 -4.11
CA GLY A 388 -21.44 -3.38 -4.52
C GLY A 388 -21.63 -4.83 -4.14
N ASP A 389 -20.57 -5.59 -4.26
CA ASP A 389 -20.52 -7.01 -3.88
C ASP A 389 -20.43 -7.19 -2.36
N ARG A 390 -20.53 -8.44 -1.94
CA ARG A 390 -20.46 -8.86 -0.53
C ARG A 390 -19.20 -8.36 0.18
N THR A 391 -18.05 -8.43 -0.48
CA THR A 391 -16.76 -8.01 0.09
C THR A 391 -16.76 -6.50 0.31
N ARG A 392 -17.20 -5.75 -0.67
CA ARG A 392 -17.28 -4.29 -0.60
C ARG A 392 -18.24 -3.82 0.48
N ILE A 393 -19.43 -4.40 0.58
CA ILE A 393 -20.42 -4.06 1.61
C ILE A 393 -19.84 -4.29 3.01
N ARG A 394 -19.20 -5.44 3.26
CA ARG A 394 -18.57 -5.75 4.54
C ARG A 394 -17.43 -4.78 4.90
N ASN A 395 -16.60 -4.42 3.92
CA ASN A 395 -15.52 -3.44 4.09
C ASN A 395 -16.07 -2.06 4.48
N PHE A 396 -17.07 -1.55 3.73
CA PHE A 396 -17.74 -0.29 4.06
C PHE A 396 -18.35 -0.30 5.45
N ALA A 397 -19.06 -1.37 5.81
CA ALA A 397 -19.67 -1.51 7.11
C ALA A 397 -18.65 -1.44 8.26
N SER A 398 -17.51 -2.14 8.11
CA SER A 398 -16.43 -2.10 9.10
C SER A 398 -15.75 -0.73 9.17
N GLN A 399 -15.57 -0.06 8.03
CA GLN A 399 -14.97 1.29 7.96
C GLN A 399 -15.86 2.32 8.68
N VAL A 400 -17.16 2.29 8.39
CA VAL A 400 -18.12 3.20 9.04
C VAL A 400 -18.22 2.93 10.55
N ALA A 401 -18.17 1.66 10.97
CA ALA A 401 -18.19 1.31 12.40
C ALA A 401 -16.99 1.91 13.16
N LEU A 402 -15.80 1.81 12.59
CA LEU A 402 -14.59 2.41 13.18
C LEU A 402 -14.66 3.95 13.18
N ASP A 403 -15.18 4.58 12.12
CA ASP A 403 -15.32 6.05 12.10
C ASP A 403 -16.36 6.54 13.10
N MET A 404 -17.46 5.82 13.29
CA MET A 404 -18.44 6.11 14.36
C MET A 404 -17.77 6.06 15.73
N LEU A 405 -16.99 5.02 16.02
CA LEU A 405 -16.28 4.91 17.29
C LEU A 405 -15.28 6.06 17.46
N ARG A 406 -14.49 6.37 16.42
CA ARG A 406 -13.54 7.49 16.43
C ARG A 406 -14.23 8.81 16.81
N ARG A 407 -15.35 9.12 16.16
CA ARG A 407 -16.13 10.34 16.42
C ARG A 407 -16.72 10.33 17.81
N ARG A 408 -17.25 9.18 18.25
CA ARG A 408 -17.82 9.03 19.60
C ARG A 408 -16.77 9.25 20.69
N ILE A 409 -15.55 8.75 20.53
CA ILE A 409 -14.46 8.99 21.48
C ILE A 409 -14.12 10.48 21.51
N LYS A 410 -13.94 11.12 20.34
CA LYS A 410 -13.61 12.55 20.24
C LYS A 410 -14.69 13.48 20.80
N SER A 411 -15.96 13.14 20.69
CA SER A 411 -17.05 13.98 21.22
C SER A 411 -17.15 14.00 22.75
N ARG A 412 -16.38 13.15 23.43
CA ARG A 412 -16.34 13.05 24.89
C ARG A 412 -15.10 13.72 25.52
N THR A 413 -14.25 14.28 24.68
CA THR A 413 -13.09 15.08 25.03
C THR A 413 -13.34 16.55 24.85
#